data_85577f499023230bfb39bcba9df70464
#
_entry.id   85577f499023230bfb39bcba9df70464
#
_cell.length_a   1.000
_cell.length_b   1.000
_cell.length_c   1.000
_cell.angle_alpha   90.00
_cell.angle_beta   90.00
_cell.angle_gamma   90.00
#
_symmetry.space_group_name_H-M   'P 1'
#
loop_
_entity.id
_entity.type
_entity.pdbx_description
1 polymer ?
#
loop_
_entity_poly.entity_id
_entity_poly.type
_entity_poly.pdbx_seq_one_letter_code
_entity_poly.pdbx_strand_id
1 'polypeptide(L)'
;VDEIIIADINKESAESFAASLNQKVSAIQLDVSDAIALKQAMEGVNIVVNTCGPYFRFGAPILKAAISSGCNYLDICDDWEPTIDMLKLDAAAKSAGICATIGLGASPGLTNLMALIAIRELDEVITVYTGWDIGGTSLDENAMQQSENAAMMHGVEQMTGQVKVFQDGIFKMVKPLQKVSVDYPGLTKFKGNIFGHPEAVTFPNYFPTLKNSINLAHGDHANFLILKSIMGLVNLRLLSKEKAANLFSLLEGKQSTQKKHIDIDYPPV
;
A
#
# COMPACT_ATOMS: atom_id res chain seq x y z
N VAL A 1 1.31 25.22 6.86
CA VAL A 1 0.28 25.06 5.81
C VAL A 1 -0.73 26.21 5.97
N ASP A 2 -0.92 26.99 4.92
CA ASP A 2 -1.77 28.20 5.00
C ASP A 2 -3.24 27.88 4.77
N GLU A 3 -3.53 26.89 3.91
CA GLU A 3 -4.86 26.45 3.55
C GLU A 3 -4.86 24.96 3.18
N ILE A 4 -5.92 24.24 3.54
CA ILE A 4 -6.16 22.84 3.16
C ILE A 4 -7.50 22.77 2.43
N ILE A 5 -7.54 22.08 1.29
CA ILE A 5 -8.75 21.80 0.52
C ILE A 5 -9.01 20.30 0.59
N ILE A 6 -10.12 19.91 1.16
CA ILE A 6 -10.58 18.51 1.17
C ILE A 6 -11.46 18.30 -0.06
N ALA A 7 -11.09 17.32 -0.90
CA ALA A 7 -11.83 17.00 -2.11
C ALA A 7 -12.33 15.55 -2.05
N ASP A 8 -13.61 15.33 -2.26
CA ASP A 8 -14.24 14.02 -2.33
C ASP A 8 -15.40 14.05 -3.34
N ILE A 9 -15.71 12.89 -3.92
CA ILE A 9 -16.89 12.76 -4.78
C ILE A 9 -18.19 12.95 -3.98
N ASN A 10 -18.16 12.60 -2.70
CA ASN A 10 -19.22 12.86 -1.73
C ASN A 10 -18.96 14.18 -1.00
N LYS A 11 -19.73 15.19 -1.36
CA LYS A 11 -19.63 16.54 -0.78
C LYS A 11 -19.79 16.55 0.74
N GLU A 12 -20.78 15.80 1.25
CA GLU A 12 -21.08 15.76 2.69
C GLU A 12 -19.92 15.14 3.49
N SER A 13 -19.29 14.11 2.94
CA SER A 13 -18.08 13.51 3.55
C SER A 13 -16.92 14.49 3.60
N ALA A 14 -16.67 15.23 2.51
CA ALA A 14 -15.64 16.25 2.46
C ALA A 14 -15.90 17.38 3.49
N GLU A 15 -17.12 17.89 3.55
CA GLU A 15 -17.52 18.93 4.49
C GLU A 15 -17.43 18.46 5.95
N SER A 16 -17.89 17.24 6.24
CA SER A 16 -17.83 16.66 7.59
C SER A 16 -16.38 16.50 8.05
N PHE A 17 -15.50 15.99 7.17
CA PHE A 17 -14.09 15.85 7.51
C PHE A 17 -13.41 17.21 7.68
N ALA A 18 -13.64 18.15 6.78
CA ALA A 18 -13.12 19.52 6.89
C ALA A 18 -13.53 20.20 8.22
N ALA A 19 -14.78 20.04 8.63
CA ALA A 19 -15.30 20.58 9.89
C ALA A 19 -14.67 19.95 11.14
N SER A 20 -14.13 18.74 11.05
CA SER A 20 -13.43 18.06 12.15
C SER A 20 -12.02 18.62 12.40
N LEU A 21 -11.48 19.39 11.47
CA LEU A 21 -10.12 19.94 11.54
C LEU A 21 -10.13 21.37 12.08
N ASN A 22 -9.25 21.65 13.04
CA ASN A 22 -9.15 22.97 13.70
C ASN A 22 -8.29 23.99 12.92
N GLN A 23 -8.36 24.00 11.60
CA GLN A 23 -7.53 24.87 10.74
C GLN A 23 -8.37 25.55 9.67
N LYS A 24 -7.75 26.41 8.85
CA LYS A 24 -8.36 26.96 7.65
C LYS A 24 -8.51 25.84 6.61
N VAL A 25 -9.63 25.15 6.64
CA VAL A 25 -9.94 24.01 5.77
C VAL A 25 -11.22 24.31 5.02
N SER A 26 -11.18 24.15 3.72
CA SER A 26 -12.35 24.20 2.85
C SER A 26 -12.64 22.81 2.26
N ALA A 27 -13.85 22.61 1.79
CA ALA A 27 -14.28 21.36 1.17
C ALA A 27 -14.83 21.62 -0.23
N ILE A 28 -14.50 20.74 -1.16
CA ILE A 28 -15.06 20.77 -2.51
C ILE A 28 -15.58 19.38 -2.90
N GLN A 29 -16.63 19.35 -3.69
CA GLN A 29 -17.04 18.12 -4.37
C GLN A 29 -16.20 17.98 -5.64
N LEU A 30 -15.54 16.82 -5.81
CA LEU A 30 -14.67 16.56 -6.95
C LEU A 30 -14.79 15.10 -7.39
N ASP A 31 -15.21 14.90 -8.64
CA ASP A 31 -15.03 13.62 -9.31
C ASP A 31 -13.66 13.61 -10.01
N VAL A 32 -12.71 12.84 -9.48
CA VAL A 32 -11.35 12.72 -10.04
C VAL A 32 -11.31 12.06 -11.42
N SER A 33 -12.40 11.49 -11.90
CA SER A 33 -12.54 10.98 -13.27
C SER A 33 -12.84 12.08 -14.30
N ASP A 34 -13.30 13.25 -13.85
CA ASP A 34 -13.42 14.45 -14.67
C ASP A 34 -12.07 15.17 -14.72
N ALA A 35 -11.35 14.98 -15.83
CA ALA A 35 -10.01 15.56 -16.00
C ALA A 35 -10.00 17.09 -16.03
N ILE A 36 -11.10 17.74 -16.41
CA ILE A 36 -11.20 19.20 -16.44
C ILE A 36 -11.39 19.71 -15.02
N ALA A 37 -12.35 19.16 -14.28
CA ALA A 37 -12.60 19.53 -12.89
C ALA A 37 -11.36 19.24 -12.00
N LEU A 38 -10.70 18.09 -12.22
CA LEU A 38 -9.48 17.72 -11.50
C LEU A 38 -8.36 18.75 -11.73
N LYS A 39 -8.15 19.18 -12.97
CA LYS A 39 -7.14 20.19 -13.30
C LYS A 39 -7.48 21.55 -12.67
N GLN A 40 -8.74 21.97 -12.73
CA GLN A 40 -9.20 23.22 -12.11
C GLN A 40 -9.02 23.20 -10.59
N ALA A 41 -9.31 22.07 -9.94
CA ALA A 41 -9.11 21.91 -8.50
C ALA A 41 -7.64 22.01 -8.07
N MET A 42 -6.70 21.78 -8.98
CA MET A 42 -5.25 21.86 -8.74
C MET A 42 -4.65 23.25 -9.06
N GLU A 43 -5.43 24.19 -9.61
CA GLU A 43 -4.93 25.55 -9.91
C GLU A 43 -4.52 26.28 -8.63
N GLY A 44 -3.25 26.72 -8.57
CA GLY A 44 -2.71 27.42 -7.40
C GLY A 44 -2.38 26.54 -6.19
N VAL A 45 -2.59 25.22 -6.29
CA VAL A 45 -2.25 24.27 -5.22
C VAL A 45 -0.75 23.96 -5.24
N ASN A 46 -0.11 23.94 -4.08
CA ASN A 46 1.31 23.65 -3.97
C ASN A 46 1.61 22.14 -3.95
N ILE A 47 0.74 21.37 -3.32
CA ILE A 47 0.88 19.93 -3.16
C ILE A 47 -0.47 19.22 -3.16
N VAL A 48 -0.54 18.12 -3.87
CA VAL A 48 -1.67 17.19 -3.86
C VAL A 48 -1.31 15.97 -3.01
N VAL A 49 -2.13 15.65 -2.02
CA VAL A 49 -2.06 14.42 -1.25
C VAL A 49 -3.18 13.52 -1.73
N ASN A 50 -2.82 12.50 -2.51
CA ASN A 50 -3.79 11.59 -3.11
C ASN A 50 -4.02 10.36 -2.22
N THR A 51 -5.19 10.29 -1.60
CA THR A 51 -5.68 9.13 -0.86
C THR A 51 -6.84 8.43 -1.58
N CYS A 52 -7.10 8.81 -2.85
CA CYS A 52 -8.21 8.29 -3.64
C CYS A 52 -7.85 6.93 -4.25
N GLY A 53 -8.51 5.88 -3.81
CA GLY A 53 -8.42 4.54 -4.38
C GLY A 53 -9.60 4.22 -5.32
N PRO A 54 -9.51 3.16 -6.13
CA PRO A 54 -8.34 2.28 -6.25
C PRO A 54 -7.23 2.88 -7.14
N TYR A 55 -5.98 2.68 -6.76
CA TYR A 55 -4.82 3.29 -7.42
C TYR A 55 -4.61 2.83 -8.86
N PHE A 56 -4.97 1.59 -9.20
CA PHE A 56 -4.91 1.11 -10.60
C PHE A 56 -5.80 1.92 -11.54
N ARG A 57 -6.82 2.61 -11.02
CA ARG A 57 -7.71 3.49 -11.79
C ARG A 57 -7.30 4.96 -11.70
N PHE A 58 -6.95 5.43 -10.50
CA PHE A 58 -6.83 6.86 -10.23
C PHE A 58 -5.39 7.34 -9.98
N GLY A 59 -4.45 6.46 -9.62
CA GLY A 59 -3.08 6.88 -9.29
C GLY A 59 -2.39 7.65 -10.42
N ALA A 60 -2.15 7.01 -11.56
CA ALA A 60 -1.47 7.65 -12.68
C ALA A 60 -2.24 8.84 -13.29
N PRO A 61 -3.58 8.84 -13.43
CA PRO A 61 -4.32 10.01 -13.89
C PRO A 61 -4.18 11.23 -12.98
N ILE A 62 -4.28 11.07 -11.67
CA ILE A 62 -4.14 12.18 -10.72
C ILE A 62 -2.70 12.70 -10.72
N LEU A 63 -1.69 11.82 -10.74
CA LEU A 63 -0.29 12.23 -10.86
C LEU A 63 -0.03 13.00 -12.17
N LYS A 64 -0.59 12.58 -13.30
CA LYS A 64 -0.49 13.33 -14.57
C LYS A 64 -1.13 14.73 -14.47
N ALA A 65 -2.27 14.83 -13.81
CA ALA A 65 -2.91 16.12 -13.57
C ALA A 65 -2.02 17.02 -12.68
N ALA A 66 -1.44 16.50 -11.61
CA ALA A 66 -0.51 17.24 -10.76
C ALA A 66 0.73 17.72 -11.53
N ILE A 67 1.33 16.86 -12.36
CA ILE A 67 2.46 17.23 -13.24
C ILE A 67 2.06 18.38 -14.18
N SER A 68 0.90 18.26 -14.84
CA SER A 68 0.44 19.29 -15.79
C SER A 68 0.07 20.61 -15.15
N SER A 69 -0.25 20.62 -13.86
CA SER A 69 -0.60 21.81 -13.07
C SER A 69 0.60 22.37 -12.28
N GLY A 70 1.77 21.72 -12.35
CA GLY A 70 2.96 22.14 -11.60
C GLY A 70 2.84 21.92 -10.08
N CYS A 71 1.96 21.01 -9.64
CA CYS A 71 1.77 20.69 -8.23
C CYS A 71 2.70 19.55 -7.79
N ASN A 72 3.31 19.66 -6.62
CA ASN A 72 3.95 18.52 -5.99
C ASN A 72 2.90 17.45 -5.69
N TYR A 73 3.34 16.20 -5.61
CA TYR A 73 2.44 15.06 -5.45
C TYR A 73 2.92 14.11 -4.36
N LEU A 74 1.98 13.60 -3.60
CA LEU A 74 2.21 12.55 -2.61
C LEU A 74 1.03 11.59 -2.62
N ASP A 75 1.29 10.28 -2.51
CA ASP A 75 0.26 9.28 -2.30
C ASP A 75 0.67 8.18 -1.32
N ILE A 76 -0.26 7.32 -1.00
CA ILE A 76 -0.08 6.13 -0.15
C ILE A 76 -0.31 4.83 -0.93
N CYS A 77 -0.07 4.84 -2.24
CA CYS A 77 -0.28 3.67 -3.11
C CYS A 77 0.51 2.46 -2.63
N ASP A 78 -0.17 1.36 -2.40
CA ASP A 78 0.39 0.09 -1.97
C ASP A 78 0.23 -1.03 -3.01
N ASP A 79 -0.17 -0.67 -4.22
CA ASP A 79 -0.25 -1.56 -5.38
C ASP A 79 1.03 -1.51 -6.23
N TRP A 80 1.60 -2.66 -6.54
CA TRP A 80 2.84 -2.74 -7.32
C TRP A 80 2.66 -2.34 -8.80
N GLU A 81 1.51 -2.66 -9.42
CA GLU A 81 1.24 -2.31 -10.82
C GLU A 81 1.09 -0.80 -11.04
N PRO A 82 0.20 -0.08 -10.33
CA PRO A 82 0.11 1.37 -10.41
C PRO A 82 1.43 2.07 -10.06
N THR A 83 2.19 1.56 -9.10
CA THR A 83 3.50 2.09 -8.75
C THR A 83 4.45 2.07 -9.95
N ILE A 84 4.52 0.95 -10.69
CA ILE A 84 5.34 0.87 -11.91
C ILE A 84 4.85 1.88 -12.96
N ASP A 85 3.54 2.05 -13.13
CA ASP A 85 3.00 2.99 -14.12
C ASP A 85 3.24 4.45 -13.73
N MET A 86 3.17 4.78 -12.45
CA MET A 86 3.49 6.11 -11.94
C MET A 86 4.98 6.41 -12.03
N LEU A 87 5.86 5.44 -11.78
CA LEU A 87 7.32 5.61 -11.94
C LEU A 87 7.73 5.95 -13.39
N LYS A 88 6.98 5.53 -14.40
CA LYS A 88 7.22 5.92 -15.80
C LYS A 88 7.03 7.42 -16.06
N LEU A 89 6.40 8.13 -15.14
CA LEU A 89 6.18 9.59 -15.23
C LEU A 89 7.34 10.41 -14.63
N ASP A 90 8.40 9.78 -14.13
CA ASP A 90 9.55 10.45 -13.49
C ASP A 90 10.15 11.56 -14.36
N ALA A 91 10.40 11.30 -15.65
CA ALA A 91 10.93 12.29 -16.57
C ALA A 91 9.99 13.49 -16.76
N ALA A 92 8.68 13.25 -16.81
CA ALA A 92 7.70 14.31 -16.94
C ALA A 92 7.61 15.16 -15.65
N ALA A 93 7.63 14.52 -14.47
CA ALA A 93 7.65 15.22 -13.19
C ALA A 93 8.91 16.09 -13.05
N LYS A 94 10.07 15.57 -13.39
CA LYS A 94 11.35 16.33 -13.41
C LYS A 94 11.29 17.52 -14.37
N SER A 95 10.75 17.32 -15.58
CA SER A 95 10.61 18.41 -16.55
C SER A 95 9.64 19.49 -16.08
N ALA A 96 8.62 19.15 -15.32
CA ALA A 96 7.68 20.10 -14.71
C ALA A 96 8.24 20.76 -13.44
N GLY A 97 9.41 20.33 -12.94
CA GLY A 97 10.04 20.86 -11.74
C GLY A 97 9.30 20.52 -10.45
N ILE A 98 8.52 19.46 -10.42
CA ILE A 98 7.78 19.00 -9.24
C ILE A 98 8.47 17.83 -8.55
N CYS A 99 8.20 17.69 -7.25
CA CYS A 99 8.51 16.50 -6.48
C CYS A 99 7.26 15.60 -6.42
N ALA A 100 7.41 14.33 -6.84
CA ALA A 100 6.36 13.33 -6.73
C ALA A 100 6.85 12.17 -5.85
N THR A 101 6.17 11.96 -4.71
CA THR A 101 6.46 10.86 -3.79
C THR A 101 5.31 9.86 -3.84
N ILE A 102 5.62 8.64 -4.23
CA ILE A 102 4.65 7.56 -4.42
C ILE A 102 4.79 6.56 -3.27
N GLY A 103 3.67 6.16 -2.67
CA GLY A 103 3.64 5.12 -1.67
C GLY A 103 4.26 5.54 -0.34
N LEU A 104 3.89 6.68 0.22
CA LEU A 104 4.39 7.17 1.51
C LEU A 104 3.43 6.80 2.65
N GLY A 105 3.27 5.50 2.88
CA GLY A 105 2.48 4.93 3.97
C GLY A 105 3.35 4.18 4.99
N ALA A 106 2.75 3.18 5.61
CA ALA A 106 3.49 2.25 6.47
C ALA A 106 4.30 1.25 5.64
N SER A 107 3.65 0.61 4.65
CA SER A 107 4.24 -0.27 3.65
C SER A 107 3.46 -0.06 2.33
N PRO A 108 4.09 0.50 1.30
CA PRO A 108 5.42 1.12 1.26
C PRO A 108 5.52 2.41 2.07
N GLY A 109 6.72 2.91 2.23
CA GLY A 109 7.04 4.16 2.94
C GLY A 109 7.92 3.89 4.16
N LEU A 110 7.35 3.67 5.34
CA LEU A 110 8.12 3.41 6.56
C LEU A 110 9.03 2.17 6.41
N THR A 111 8.52 1.09 5.83
CA THR A 111 9.30 -0.13 5.52
C THR A 111 10.50 0.17 4.62
N ASN A 112 10.34 1.05 3.63
CA ASN A 112 11.46 1.48 2.77
C ASN A 112 12.51 2.25 3.56
N LEU A 113 12.11 3.17 4.44
CA LEU A 113 13.03 3.94 5.28
C LEU A 113 13.78 3.04 6.27
N MET A 114 13.09 2.09 6.91
CA MET A 114 13.71 1.10 7.79
C MET A 114 14.73 0.25 7.04
N ALA A 115 14.38 -0.23 5.84
CA ALA A 115 15.31 -0.97 4.98
C ALA A 115 16.53 -0.13 4.60
N LEU A 116 16.35 1.16 4.26
CA LEU A 116 17.47 2.07 3.94
C LEU A 116 18.42 2.26 5.10
N ILE A 117 17.90 2.37 6.34
CA ILE A 117 18.74 2.46 7.55
C ILE A 117 19.58 1.19 7.68
N ALA A 118 18.96 0.00 7.55
CA ALA A 118 19.67 -1.26 7.65
C ALA A 118 20.71 -1.45 6.51
N ILE A 119 20.37 -1.06 5.28
CA ILE A 119 21.26 -1.16 4.11
C ILE A 119 22.51 -0.32 4.29
N ARG A 120 22.43 0.85 4.94
CA ARG A 120 23.58 1.73 5.18
C ARG A 120 24.65 1.12 6.10
N GLU A 121 24.29 0.11 6.88
CA GLU A 121 25.22 -0.63 7.74
C GLU A 121 25.89 -1.81 7.01
N LEU A 122 25.62 -2.02 5.72
CA LEU A 122 26.13 -3.12 4.92
C LEU A 122 27.10 -2.61 3.85
N ASP A 123 28.15 -3.38 3.57
CA ASP A 123 29.07 -3.09 2.45
C ASP A 123 28.39 -3.31 1.10
N GLU A 124 27.49 -4.30 1.02
CA GLU A 124 26.76 -4.64 -0.17
C GLU A 124 25.39 -5.23 0.20
N VAL A 125 24.32 -4.83 -0.52
CA VAL A 125 22.98 -5.40 -0.36
C VAL A 125 22.68 -6.39 -1.49
N ILE A 126 22.44 -7.64 -1.13
CA ILE A 126 22.09 -8.73 -2.06
C ILE A 126 20.60 -9.05 -2.01
N THR A 127 19.99 -8.96 -0.82
CA THR A 127 18.60 -9.33 -0.60
C THR A 127 17.93 -8.32 0.33
N VAL A 128 16.75 -7.87 -0.07
CA VAL A 128 15.84 -7.08 0.78
C VAL A 128 14.51 -7.84 0.89
N TYR A 129 14.16 -8.19 2.10
CA TYR A 129 12.80 -8.67 2.42
C TYR A 129 12.14 -7.63 3.30
N THR A 130 11.02 -7.10 2.87
CA THR A 130 10.11 -6.32 3.72
C THR A 130 8.99 -7.22 4.17
N GLY A 131 8.61 -7.13 5.43
CA GLY A 131 7.60 -8.04 5.98
C GLY A 131 6.74 -7.35 7.03
N TRP A 132 5.50 -7.76 7.11
CA TRP A 132 4.53 -7.29 8.10
C TRP A 132 3.58 -8.42 8.52
N ASP A 133 3.03 -8.31 9.72
CA ASP A 133 2.08 -9.28 10.26
C ASP A 133 0.65 -8.89 9.92
N ILE A 134 -0.01 -9.70 9.09
CA ILE A 134 -1.43 -9.50 8.72
C ILE A 134 -2.34 -9.52 9.95
N GLY A 135 -1.95 -10.24 11.00
CA GLY A 135 -2.74 -10.35 12.23
C GLY A 135 -2.39 -9.33 13.31
N GLY A 136 -1.40 -8.46 13.09
CA GLY A 136 -0.85 -7.53 14.10
C GLY A 136 -1.64 -6.23 14.28
N THR A 137 -2.43 -5.82 13.31
CA THR A 137 -3.20 -4.58 13.37
C THR A 137 -4.59 -4.81 13.94
N SER A 138 -4.89 -4.21 15.10
CA SER A 138 -6.27 -3.97 15.53
C SER A 138 -6.73 -2.66 14.88
N LEU A 139 -7.64 -2.75 13.93
CA LEU A 139 -8.32 -1.56 13.41
C LEU A 139 -9.26 -1.01 14.50
N ASP A 140 -9.34 0.31 14.62
CA ASP A 140 -10.31 0.98 15.49
C ASP A 140 -11.73 0.59 15.02
N GLU A 141 -12.56 0.07 15.93
CA GLU A 141 -13.91 -0.42 15.61
C GLU A 141 -14.79 0.62 14.91
N ASN A 142 -14.53 1.91 15.13
CA ASN A 142 -15.25 3.01 14.48
C ASN A 142 -14.76 3.31 13.05
N ALA A 143 -13.51 3.01 12.73
CA ALA A 143 -12.96 3.14 11.38
C ALA A 143 -13.40 1.99 10.46
N MET A 144 -13.77 0.84 11.03
CA MET A 144 -14.14 -0.37 10.30
C MET A 144 -15.39 -0.22 9.43
N GLN A 145 -16.40 0.50 9.88
CA GLN A 145 -17.72 0.46 9.22
C GLN A 145 -17.81 1.13 7.84
N GLN A 146 -16.92 2.03 7.47
CA GLN A 146 -16.97 2.77 6.20
C GLN A 146 -15.87 2.44 5.20
N SER A 147 -14.71 1.96 5.65
CA SER A 147 -13.56 1.66 4.78
C SER A 147 -13.31 0.16 4.55
N GLU A 148 -13.98 -0.71 5.28
CA GLU A 148 -13.72 -2.16 5.30
C GLU A 148 -13.76 -2.81 3.91
N ASN A 149 -14.72 -2.44 3.08
CA ASN A 149 -14.94 -3.13 1.81
C ASN A 149 -13.83 -2.84 0.79
N ALA A 150 -13.29 -1.61 0.76
CA ALA A 150 -12.26 -1.23 -0.19
C ALA A 150 -10.89 -1.83 0.19
N ALA A 151 -10.51 -1.80 1.47
CA ALA A 151 -9.26 -2.39 1.96
C ALA A 151 -9.26 -3.93 1.80
N MET A 152 -10.38 -4.58 2.10
CA MET A 152 -10.51 -6.03 1.94
C MET A 152 -10.48 -6.45 0.46
N MET A 153 -11.14 -5.69 -0.42
CA MET A 153 -11.06 -5.91 -1.87
C MET A 153 -9.63 -5.79 -2.38
N HIS A 154 -8.92 -4.77 -1.93
CA HIS A 154 -7.52 -4.56 -2.25
C HIS A 154 -6.65 -5.75 -1.77
N GLY A 155 -6.81 -6.19 -0.52
CA GLY A 155 -6.13 -7.37 -0.01
C GLY A 155 -6.39 -8.65 -0.84
N VAL A 156 -7.64 -8.86 -1.29
CA VAL A 156 -7.97 -9.97 -2.19
C VAL A 156 -7.25 -9.84 -3.53
N GLU A 157 -7.15 -8.63 -4.08
CA GLU A 157 -6.45 -8.39 -5.34
C GLU A 157 -4.95 -8.68 -5.24
N GLN A 158 -4.30 -8.25 -4.17
CA GLN A 158 -2.88 -8.54 -3.90
C GLN A 158 -2.58 -10.03 -3.67
N MET A 159 -3.59 -10.83 -3.31
CA MET A 159 -3.46 -12.26 -3.05
C MET A 159 -4.00 -13.16 -4.19
N THR A 160 -4.47 -12.58 -5.29
CA THR A 160 -5.00 -13.35 -6.45
C THR A 160 -4.12 -13.21 -7.67
N GLY A 161 -4.26 -14.11 -8.62
CA GLY A 161 -3.51 -14.09 -9.88
C GLY A 161 -2.02 -14.32 -9.70
N GLN A 162 -1.22 -13.35 -10.14
CA GLN A 162 0.24 -13.36 -10.02
C GLN A 162 0.72 -12.00 -9.52
N VAL A 163 1.78 -12.01 -8.74
CA VAL A 163 2.43 -10.80 -8.22
C VAL A 163 3.87 -10.73 -8.72
N LYS A 164 4.36 -9.51 -8.88
CA LYS A 164 5.73 -9.27 -9.34
C LYS A 164 6.68 -9.22 -8.16
N VAL A 165 7.75 -9.99 -8.26
CA VAL A 165 8.89 -9.98 -7.32
C VAL A 165 10.18 -9.81 -8.10
N PHE A 166 11.24 -9.41 -7.40
CA PHE A 166 12.60 -9.43 -7.95
C PHE A 166 13.35 -10.59 -7.32
N GLN A 167 13.78 -11.56 -8.13
CA GLN A 167 14.43 -12.78 -7.65
C GLN A 167 15.48 -13.25 -8.64
N ASP A 168 16.64 -13.65 -8.13
CA ASP A 168 17.82 -14.05 -8.91
C ASP A 168 18.28 -12.97 -9.92
N GLY A 169 18.11 -11.70 -9.57
CA GLY A 169 18.53 -10.56 -10.38
C GLY A 169 17.57 -10.20 -11.52
N ILE A 170 16.37 -10.78 -11.56
CA ILE A 170 15.36 -10.49 -12.59
C ILE A 170 13.94 -10.36 -11.98
N PHE A 171 13.09 -9.61 -12.65
CA PHE A 171 11.67 -9.58 -12.30
C PHE A 171 10.98 -10.87 -12.73
N LYS A 172 10.23 -11.45 -11.82
CA LYS A 172 9.44 -12.67 -12.03
C LYS A 172 7.99 -12.45 -11.60
N MET A 173 7.07 -13.08 -12.33
CA MET A 173 5.68 -13.21 -11.90
C MET A 173 5.53 -14.53 -11.14
N VAL A 174 5.08 -14.44 -9.90
CA VAL A 174 4.90 -15.61 -9.03
C VAL A 174 3.50 -15.65 -8.46
N LYS A 175 3.06 -16.84 -8.04
CA LYS A 175 1.79 -16.95 -7.31
C LYS A 175 1.96 -16.34 -5.92
N PRO A 176 1.02 -15.49 -5.47
CA PRO A 176 1.04 -14.98 -4.11
C PRO A 176 0.87 -16.11 -3.09
N LEU A 177 1.19 -15.83 -1.83
CA LEU A 177 1.11 -16.74 -0.69
C LEU A 177 2.04 -17.96 -0.79
N GLN A 178 3.01 -17.99 -1.70
CA GLN A 178 4.10 -18.96 -1.66
C GLN A 178 4.96 -18.72 -0.42
N LYS A 179 5.41 -19.82 0.22
CA LYS A 179 6.23 -19.75 1.44
C LYS A 179 7.69 -19.46 1.09
N VAL A 180 8.26 -18.48 1.79
CA VAL A 180 9.69 -18.17 1.80
C VAL A 180 10.20 -18.35 3.22
N SER A 181 11.31 -19.05 3.38
CA SER A 181 11.98 -19.17 4.67
C SER A 181 12.90 -17.98 4.88
N VAL A 182 12.72 -17.27 5.97
CA VAL A 182 13.56 -16.12 6.35
C VAL A 182 14.25 -16.45 7.67
N ASP A 183 15.54 -16.22 7.73
CA ASP A 183 16.34 -16.35 8.93
C ASP A 183 16.51 -14.97 9.55
N TYR A 184 15.80 -14.72 10.66
CA TYR A 184 15.91 -13.46 11.36
C TYR A 184 17.03 -13.55 12.40
N PRO A 185 18.04 -12.65 12.39
CA PRO A 185 19.10 -12.65 13.36
C PRO A 185 18.56 -12.61 14.80
N GLY A 186 19.03 -13.53 15.64
CA GLY A 186 18.58 -13.65 17.02
C GLY A 186 17.20 -14.28 17.24
N LEU A 187 16.50 -14.64 16.16
CA LEU A 187 15.21 -15.34 16.19
C LEU A 187 15.31 -16.68 15.48
N THR A 188 14.24 -17.45 15.55
CA THR A 188 14.15 -18.72 14.81
C THR A 188 13.84 -18.46 13.32
N LYS A 189 14.02 -19.48 12.47
CA LYS A 189 13.58 -19.42 11.07
C LYS A 189 12.06 -19.26 10.98
N PHE A 190 11.65 -18.19 10.33
CA PHE A 190 10.24 -17.92 10.05
C PHE A 190 9.88 -18.27 8.60
N LYS A 191 8.61 -18.58 8.38
CA LYS A 191 8.07 -18.72 7.03
C LYS A 191 7.16 -17.53 6.75
N GLY A 192 7.63 -16.64 5.88
CA GLY A 192 6.79 -15.60 5.30
C GLY A 192 6.02 -16.14 4.09
N ASN A 193 4.96 -15.45 3.72
CA ASN A 193 4.19 -15.74 2.50
C ASN A 193 4.36 -14.57 1.54
N ILE A 194 4.69 -14.83 0.28
CA ILE A 194 4.86 -13.79 -0.74
C ILE A 194 3.57 -12.99 -0.87
N PHE A 195 3.71 -11.69 -0.89
CA PHE A 195 2.63 -10.73 -1.04
C PHE A 195 2.99 -9.71 -2.12
N GLY A 196 2.02 -9.27 -2.92
CA GLY A 196 2.27 -8.32 -3.99
C GLY A 196 2.31 -6.89 -3.44
N HIS A 197 3.50 -6.29 -3.39
CA HIS A 197 3.68 -4.95 -2.81
C HIS A 197 4.76 -4.15 -3.55
N PRO A 198 4.73 -2.81 -3.51
CA PRO A 198 5.64 -1.95 -4.27
C PRO A 198 7.12 -2.08 -3.95
N GLU A 199 7.51 -2.40 -2.72
CA GLU A 199 8.91 -2.50 -2.35
C GLU A 199 9.65 -3.53 -3.20
N ALA A 200 9.00 -4.64 -3.54
CA ALA A 200 9.58 -5.67 -4.41
C ALA A 200 9.98 -5.14 -5.78
N VAL A 201 9.32 -4.09 -6.27
CA VAL A 201 9.56 -3.52 -7.60
C VAL A 201 10.30 -2.18 -7.57
N THR A 202 10.43 -1.55 -6.41
CA THR A 202 11.10 -0.25 -6.27
C THR A 202 12.57 -0.38 -5.89
N PHE A 203 12.94 -1.21 -4.92
CA PHE A 203 14.34 -1.40 -4.50
C PHE A 203 15.31 -1.76 -5.64
N PRO A 204 14.95 -2.64 -6.59
CA PRO A 204 15.86 -3.01 -7.68
C PRO A 204 16.29 -1.83 -8.57
N ASN A 205 15.52 -0.74 -8.60
CA ASN A 205 15.86 0.44 -9.40
C ASN A 205 17.01 1.26 -8.80
N TYR A 206 17.31 1.08 -7.51
CA TYR A 206 18.27 1.90 -6.77
C TYR A 206 19.48 1.11 -6.28
N PHE A 207 19.40 -0.22 -6.25
CA PHE A 207 20.46 -1.11 -5.74
C PHE A 207 20.87 -2.12 -6.81
N PRO A 208 21.90 -1.81 -7.64
CA PRO A 208 22.31 -2.67 -8.77
C PRO A 208 22.83 -4.05 -8.35
N THR A 209 23.34 -4.18 -7.12
CA THR A 209 23.84 -5.45 -6.58
C THR A 209 22.75 -6.39 -6.11
N LEU A 210 21.52 -5.85 -5.95
CA LEU A 210 20.39 -6.60 -5.44
C LEU A 210 20.06 -7.81 -6.32
N LYS A 211 19.86 -8.95 -5.70
CA LYS A 211 19.41 -10.18 -6.36
C LYS A 211 17.97 -10.54 -6.00
N ASN A 212 17.53 -10.17 -4.79
CA ASN A 212 16.20 -10.47 -4.34
C ASN A 212 15.54 -9.27 -3.66
N SER A 213 14.31 -8.96 -4.04
CA SER A 213 13.43 -8.03 -3.34
C SER A 213 12.03 -8.62 -3.34
N ILE A 214 11.54 -8.97 -2.16
CA ILE A 214 10.27 -9.68 -1.98
C ILE A 214 9.55 -9.11 -0.75
N ASN A 215 8.26 -8.84 -0.90
CA ASN A 215 7.40 -8.54 0.22
C ASN A 215 6.80 -9.81 0.80
N LEU A 216 6.78 -9.90 2.13
CA LEU A 216 6.34 -11.06 2.87
C LEU A 216 5.24 -10.68 3.86
N ALA A 217 4.19 -11.47 3.88
CA ALA A 217 3.20 -11.41 4.94
C ALA A 217 3.48 -12.53 5.95
N HIS A 218 3.51 -12.16 7.22
CA HIS A 218 3.58 -13.06 8.36
C HIS A 218 2.21 -13.20 9.02
N GLY A 219 2.03 -14.22 9.83
CA GLY A 219 0.79 -14.47 10.57
C GLY A 219 0.62 -15.96 10.89
N ASP A 220 -0.48 -16.30 11.55
CA ASP A 220 -0.76 -17.67 11.96
C ASP A 220 -0.98 -18.59 10.75
N HIS A 221 -0.42 -19.81 10.87
CA HIS A 221 -0.45 -20.81 9.81
C HIS A 221 -1.87 -21.23 9.43
N ALA A 222 -2.78 -21.36 10.39
CA ALA A 222 -4.16 -21.74 10.15
C ALA A 222 -4.88 -20.68 9.31
N ASN A 223 -4.65 -19.41 9.60
CA ASN A 223 -5.21 -18.28 8.85
C ASN A 223 -4.75 -18.28 7.40
N PHE A 224 -3.46 -18.52 7.15
CA PHE A 224 -2.95 -18.63 5.79
C PHE A 224 -3.49 -19.85 5.01
N LEU A 225 -3.86 -20.94 5.67
CA LEU A 225 -4.54 -22.07 5.00
C LEU A 225 -5.94 -21.66 4.56
N ILE A 226 -6.69 -20.97 5.41
CA ILE A 226 -8.02 -20.47 5.08
C ILE A 226 -7.93 -19.46 3.92
N LEU A 227 -7.00 -18.49 4.01
CA LEU A 227 -6.72 -17.51 2.98
C LEU A 227 -6.42 -18.18 1.63
N LYS A 228 -5.51 -19.14 1.61
CA LYS A 228 -5.17 -19.90 0.40
C LYS A 228 -6.35 -20.64 -0.20
N SER A 229 -7.21 -21.19 0.64
CA SER A 229 -8.41 -21.91 0.19
C SER A 229 -9.40 -20.94 -0.46
N ILE A 230 -9.66 -19.79 0.16
CA ILE A 230 -10.52 -18.73 -0.39
C ILE A 230 -9.94 -18.21 -1.71
N MET A 231 -8.63 -17.89 -1.75
CA MET A 231 -7.98 -17.41 -2.97
C MET A 231 -7.96 -18.47 -4.08
N GLY A 232 -7.86 -19.74 -3.71
CA GLY A 232 -8.00 -20.86 -4.64
C GLY A 232 -9.36 -20.87 -5.33
N LEU A 233 -10.45 -20.66 -4.57
CA LEU A 233 -11.80 -20.57 -5.12
C LEU A 233 -11.99 -19.32 -6.02
N VAL A 234 -11.38 -18.20 -5.65
CA VAL A 234 -11.40 -16.97 -6.48
C VAL A 234 -10.65 -17.22 -7.80
N ASN A 235 -9.47 -17.80 -7.77
CA ASN A 235 -8.67 -18.10 -8.97
C ASN A 235 -9.36 -19.11 -9.90
N LEU A 236 -10.14 -20.05 -9.34
CA LEU A 236 -10.98 -20.99 -10.10
C LEU A 236 -12.30 -20.35 -10.58
N ARG A 237 -12.56 -19.08 -10.28
CA ARG A 237 -13.81 -18.36 -10.58
C ARG A 237 -15.07 -18.97 -9.92
N LEU A 238 -14.89 -19.74 -8.87
CA LEU A 238 -15.97 -20.33 -8.07
C LEU A 238 -16.47 -19.37 -6.98
N LEU A 239 -15.68 -18.37 -6.63
CA LEU A 239 -16.01 -17.32 -5.68
C LEU A 239 -15.65 -15.96 -6.29
N SER A 240 -16.55 -14.95 -6.19
CA SER A 240 -16.22 -13.59 -6.62
C SER A 240 -15.28 -12.91 -5.61
N LYS A 241 -14.47 -11.95 -6.09
CA LYS A 241 -13.58 -11.15 -5.22
C LYS A 241 -14.32 -10.45 -4.10
N GLU A 242 -15.52 -9.90 -4.39
CA GLU A 242 -16.39 -9.23 -3.41
C GLU A 242 -16.83 -10.17 -2.28
N LYS A 243 -17.26 -11.40 -2.64
CA LYS A 243 -17.63 -12.41 -1.64
C LYS A 243 -16.42 -12.87 -0.83
N ALA A 244 -15.24 -12.96 -1.45
CA ALA A 244 -14.01 -13.25 -0.74
C ALA A 244 -13.65 -12.14 0.24
N ALA A 245 -13.75 -10.86 -0.16
CA ALA A 245 -13.52 -9.72 0.71
C ALA A 245 -14.46 -9.72 1.94
N ASN A 246 -15.74 -10.00 1.73
CA ASN A 246 -16.71 -10.14 2.82
C ASN A 246 -16.40 -11.30 3.77
N LEU A 247 -15.88 -12.43 3.26
CA LEU A 247 -15.41 -13.53 4.10
C LEU A 247 -14.18 -13.15 4.93
N PHE A 248 -13.30 -12.32 4.37
CA PHE A 248 -12.14 -11.80 5.08
C PHE A 248 -12.55 -10.92 6.26
N SER A 249 -13.44 -9.95 6.06
CA SER A 249 -13.89 -9.06 7.14
C SER A 249 -14.54 -9.85 8.28
N LEU A 250 -15.30 -10.92 7.97
CA LEU A 250 -15.89 -11.81 8.96
C LEU A 250 -14.84 -12.62 9.76
N LEU A 251 -13.71 -12.96 9.14
CA LEU A 251 -12.62 -13.68 9.80
C LEU A 251 -11.81 -12.76 10.70
N GLU A 252 -11.54 -11.53 10.28
CA GLU A 252 -10.84 -10.52 11.10
C GLU A 252 -11.67 -10.09 12.30
N GLY A 253 -12.96 -9.83 12.13
CA GLY A 253 -13.85 -9.46 13.22
C GLY A 253 -13.95 -10.52 14.34
N LYS A 254 -13.80 -11.81 14.02
CA LYS A 254 -13.74 -12.88 15.01
C LYS A 254 -12.40 -12.99 15.74
N GLN A 255 -11.31 -12.50 15.14
CA GLN A 255 -9.97 -12.56 15.75
C GLN A 255 -9.72 -11.40 16.70
N SER A 256 -10.27 -10.22 16.44
CA SER A 256 -10.13 -9.06 17.33
C SER A 256 -10.73 -9.31 18.72
N THR A 257 -11.74 -10.17 18.81
CA THR A 257 -12.37 -10.55 20.10
C THR A 257 -11.58 -11.61 20.89
N GLN A 258 -10.57 -12.25 20.31
CA GLN A 258 -9.78 -13.31 20.98
C GLN A 258 -8.34 -12.91 21.35
N LYS A 259 -7.85 -11.74 20.93
CA LYS A 259 -6.47 -11.33 21.26
C LYS A 259 -6.36 -10.89 22.72
N LYS A 260 -5.83 -11.79 23.57
CA LYS A 260 -5.17 -11.40 24.83
C LYS A 260 -3.96 -10.54 24.47
N HIS A 261 -3.83 -9.38 25.13
CA HIS A 261 -2.57 -8.62 25.15
C HIS A 261 -1.41 -9.57 25.46
N ILE A 262 -0.53 -9.78 24.50
CA ILE A 262 0.78 -10.34 24.76
C ILE A 262 1.64 -9.11 25.09
N ASP A 263 1.92 -8.90 26.37
CA ASP A 263 2.95 -7.96 26.79
C ASP A 263 4.29 -8.50 26.28
N ILE A 264 4.79 -7.91 25.20
CA ILE A 264 6.14 -8.15 24.74
C ILE A 264 7.03 -7.20 25.56
N ASP A 265 7.71 -7.77 26.54
CA ASP A 265 8.76 -7.07 27.29
C ASP A 265 9.92 -6.81 26.33
N TYR A 266 10.01 -5.61 25.78
CA TYR A 266 11.17 -5.20 25.00
C TYR A 266 12.35 -4.99 25.96
N PRO A 267 13.52 -5.58 25.68
CA PRO A 267 14.70 -5.25 26.46
C PRO A 267 14.96 -3.74 26.37
N PRO A 268 15.39 -3.10 27.45
CA PRO A 268 15.74 -1.67 27.43
C PRO A 268 16.84 -1.43 26.38
N VAL A 269 16.64 -0.42 25.56
CA VAL A 269 17.58 0.04 24.52
C VAL A 269 18.79 0.68 25.20
#